data_96edfe3f4e2812b5194c1285005c2b4f
#
_entry.id   96edfe3f4e2812b5194c1285005c2b4f
#
_cell.length_a   1.000
_cell.length_b   1.000
_cell.length_c   1.000
_cell.angle_alpha   90.00
_cell.angle_beta   90.00
_cell.angle_gamma   90.00
#
_symmetry.space_group_name_H-M   'P 1'
#
loop_
_entity.id
_entity.type
_entity.pdbx_description
1 polymer ?
#
loop_
_entity_poly.entity_id
_entity_poly.type
_entity_poly.pdbx_seq_one_letter_code
_entity_poly.pdbx_strand_id
1 'polypeptide(L)'
;MFGGPPECPERPDCLPGLRRTYGLRFRAFAALDAGGPLTRQALEAGDIGAALLFTTDPAIRAGHLVELTDNRDLQPAENVIPVLRRATATRYGAGLFAALDAVSARLSTAALTALNAQVQMNGRDPHAVAGSWLRDQGLGRGTS
;
A
#
# COMPACT_ATOMS: atom_id res chain seq x y z
N MET A 1 6.00 10.03 -19.43
CA MET A 1 5.22 10.77 -18.43
C MET A 1 5.24 9.97 -17.12
N PHE A 2 5.22 10.64 -15.98
CA PHE A 2 5.14 10.02 -14.64
C PHE A 2 3.77 10.27 -14.03
N GLY A 3 3.17 9.27 -13.41
CA GLY A 3 1.87 9.35 -12.74
C GLY A 3 1.96 9.16 -11.24
N GLY A 4 1.13 9.85 -10.49
CA GLY A 4 1.08 9.74 -9.04
C GLY A 4 0.13 10.72 -8.39
N PRO A 5 0.04 10.74 -7.05
CA PRO A 5 -0.87 11.62 -6.35
C PRO A 5 -0.51 13.10 -6.56
N PRO A 6 -1.49 14.01 -6.47
CA PRO A 6 -1.31 15.42 -6.77
C PRO A 6 -0.17 16.10 -6.02
N GLU A 7 0.16 15.65 -4.82
CA GLU A 7 1.24 16.17 -3.98
C GLU A 7 2.64 15.68 -4.41
N CYS A 8 2.74 14.73 -5.31
CA CYS A 8 4.02 14.16 -5.76
C CYS A 8 5.02 15.19 -6.30
N PRO A 9 4.63 16.25 -7.02
CA PRO A 9 5.55 17.29 -7.46
C PRO A 9 6.28 18.03 -6.34
N GLU A 10 5.70 18.07 -5.14
CA GLU A 10 6.23 18.78 -3.98
C GLU A 10 6.78 17.83 -2.89
N ARG A 11 6.40 16.56 -2.95
CA ARG A 11 6.80 15.55 -1.96
C ARG A 11 8.28 15.18 -2.12
N PRO A 12 9.12 15.31 -1.07
CA PRO A 12 10.56 15.06 -1.13
C PRO A 12 10.95 13.69 -1.67
N ASP A 13 10.14 12.66 -1.41
CA ASP A 13 10.39 11.26 -1.78
C ASP A 13 9.78 10.91 -3.15
N CYS A 14 9.15 11.86 -3.84
CA CYS A 14 8.57 11.67 -5.17
C CYS A 14 9.40 12.39 -6.25
N LEU A 15 8.81 13.22 -7.10
CA LEU A 15 9.53 13.85 -8.21
C LEU A 15 10.80 14.62 -7.79
N PRO A 16 10.80 15.44 -6.72
CA PRO A 16 12.02 16.08 -6.25
C PRO A 16 13.10 15.09 -5.83
N GLY A 17 12.73 14.02 -5.15
CA GLY A 17 13.65 12.96 -4.73
C GLY A 17 14.20 12.17 -5.91
N LEU A 18 13.36 11.74 -6.84
CA LEU A 18 13.77 11.04 -8.05
C LEU A 18 14.78 11.87 -8.87
N ARG A 19 14.54 13.18 -8.96
CA ARG A 19 15.47 14.09 -9.62
C ARG A 19 16.81 14.23 -8.87
N ARG A 20 16.75 14.41 -7.55
CA ARG A 20 17.95 14.64 -6.72
C ARG A 20 18.81 13.39 -6.61
N THR A 21 18.15 12.23 -6.36
CA THR A 21 18.84 10.98 -6.03
C THR A 21 19.27 10.21 -7.28
N TYR A 22 18.40 10.16 -8.29
CA TYR A 22 18.60 9.37 -9.51
C TYR A 22 18.86 10.20 -10.77
N GLY A 23 18.76 11.53 -10.69
CA GLY A 23 18.88 12.41 -11.85
C GLY A 23 17.72 12.31 -12.83
N LEU A 24 16.64 11.62 -12.45
CA LEU A 24 15.49 11.37 -13.34
C LEU A 24 14.68 12.66 -13.56
N ARG A 25 14.34 12.91 -14.84
CA ARG A 25 13.49 14.02 -15.26
C ARG A 25 12.41 13.48 -16.18
N PHE A 26 11.17 13.67 -15.78
CA PHE A 26 10.03 13.29 -16.59
C PHE A 26 9.54 14.48 -17.42
N ARG A 27 9.13 14.22 -18.67
CA ARG A 27 8.64 15.25 -19.58
C ARG A 27 7.36 15.90 -19.08
N ALA A 28 6.50 15.14 -18.42
CA ALA A 28 5.24 15.58 -17.85
C ALA A 28 4.87 14.74 -16.63
N PHE A 29 3.98 15.28 -15.82
CA PHE A 29 3.37 14.64 -14.66
C PHE A 29 1.85 14.54 -14.85
N ALA A 30 1.26 13.41 -14.54
CA ALA A 30 -0.18 13.18 -14.47
C ALA A 30 -0.60 13.05 -13.00
N ALA A 31 -1.43 13.96 -12.53
CA ALA A 31 -2.05 13.85 -11.21
C ALA A 31 -3.14 12.78 -11.26
N LEU A 32 -2.93 11.71 -10.52
CA LEU A 32 -3.80 10.53 -10.43
C LEU A 32 -4.06 10.22 -8.95
N ASP A 33 -4.59 9.03 -8.67
CA ASP A 33 -4.71 8.55 -7.29
C ASP A 33 -3.35 8.11 -6.70
N ALA A 34 -3.33 7.84 -5.40
CA ALA A 34 -2.12 7.41 -4.69
C ALA A 34 -1.90 5.89 -4.86
N GLY A 35 -1.51 5.47 -6.06
CA GLY A 35 -1.26 4.07 -6.38
C GLY A 35 -2.53 3.21 -6.45
N GLY A 36 -3.66 3.82 -6.78
CA GLY A 36 -4.94 3.15 -6.92
C GLY A 36 -5.29 2.77 -8.37
N PRO A 37 -6.59 2.50 -8.63
CA PRO A 37 -7.05 2.02 -9.93
C PRO A 37 -6.74 2.94 -11.10
N LEU A 38 -6.81 4.28 -10.91
CA LEU A 38 -6.55 5.24 -11.98
C LEU A 38 -5.09 5.21 -12.43
N THR A 39 -4.16 5.18 -11.47
CA THR A 39 -2.72 5.08 -11.75
C THR A 39 -2.40 3.78 -12.47
N ARG A 40 -2.98 2.67 -12.02
CA ARG A 40 -2.79 1.36 -12.62
C ARG A 40 -3.31 1.29 -14.05
N GLN A 41 -4.54 1.76 -14.30
CA GLN A 41 -5.13 1.79 -15.63
C GLN A 41 -4.31 2.65 -16.60
N ALA A 42 -3.82 3.81 -16.16
CA ALA A 42 -2.99 4.67 -16.97
C ALA A 42 -1.64 4.03 -17.36
N LEU A 43 -1.04 3.22 -16.45
CA LEU A 43 0.15 2.42 -16.76
C LEU A 43 -0.14 1.32 -17.78
N GLU A 44 -1.21 0.56 -17.56
CA GLU A 44 -1.61 -0.55 -18.43
C GLU A 44 -2.01 -0.09 -19.84
N ALA A 45 -2.65 1.09 -19.93
CA ALA A 45 -3.00 1.71 -21.19
C ALA A 45 -1.79 2.34 -21.94
N GLY A 46 -0.64 2.51 -21.23
CA GLY A 46 0.53 3.18 -21.79
C GLY A 46 0.44 4.71 -21.82
N ASP A 47 -0.57 5.29 -21.18
CA ASP A 47 -0.74 6.75 -21.06
C ASP A 47 0.40 7.37 -20.23
N ILE A 48 0.92 6.64 -19.26
CA ILE A 48 2.09 6.97 -18.48
C ILE A 48 3.11 5.82 -18.56
N GLY A 49 4.40 6.15 -18.51
CA GLY A 49 5.47 5.14 -18.61
C GLY A 49 6.08 4.75 -17.26
N ALA A 50 5.75 5.49 -16.20
CA ALA A 50 6.19 5.20 -14.84
C ALA A 50 5.22 5.82 -13.84
N ALA A 51 5.08 5.22 -12.67
CA ALA A 51 4.19 5.72 -11.62
C ALA A 51 4.64 5.32 -10.23
N LEU A 52 4.06 5.99 -9.23
CA LEU A 52 4.12 5.58 -7.84
C LEU A 52 2.99 4.56 -7.58
N LEU A 53 3.39 3.36 -7.17
CA LEU A 53 2.50 2.29 -6.70
C LEU A 53 3.03 1.76 -5.36
N PHE A 54 2.17 1.08 -4.62
CA PHE A 54 2.58 0.38 -3.40
C PHE A 54 2.97 -1.08 -3.71
N THR A 55 4.00 -1.59 -3.05
CA THR A 55 4.46 -2.99 -3.20
C THR A 55 3.40 -4.03 -2.82
N THR A 56 2.33 -3.60 -2.15
CA THR A 56 1.16 -4.41 -1.82
C THR A 56 0.07 -4.41 -2.89
N ASP A 57 0.29 -3.71 -4.03
CA ASP A 57 -0.65 -3.75 -5.16
C ASP A 57 -0.55 -5.09 -5.88
N PRO A 58 -1.65 -5.85 -5.98
CA PRO A 58 -1.64 -7.17 -6.62
C PRO A 58 -1.37 -7.11 -8.13
N ALA A 59 -1.62 -6.00 -8.81
CA ALA A 59 -1.39 -5.84 -10.23
C ALA A 59 0.11 -5.91 -10.60
N ILE A 60 1.00 -5.54 -9.69
CA ILE A 60 2.45 -5.66 -9.91
C ILE A 60 2.83 -7.13 -10.16
N ARG A 61 2.23 -8.07 -9.39
CA ARG A 61 2.50 -9.51 -9.54
C ARG A 61 1.71 -10.17 -10.65
N ALA A 62 0.49 -9.69 -10.90
CA ALA A 62 -0.42 -10.30 -11.87
C ALA A 62 -0.16 -9.84 -13.30
N GLY A 63 0.57 -8.78 -13.50
CA GLY A 63 0.59 -8.10 -14.77
C GLY A 63 1.96 -7.81 -15.34
N HIS A 64 1.95 -6.88 -16.23
CA HIS A 64 3.04 -6.47 -17.10
C HIS A 64 3.85 -5.29 -16.50
N LEU A 65 3.71 -5.06 -15.18
CA LEU A 65 4.40 -3.99 -14.48
C LEU A 65 5.73 -4.50 -13.90
N VAL A 66 6.74 -3.65 -13.93
CA VAL A 66 8.06 -3.93 -13.37
C VAL A 66 8.28 -3.00 -12.18
N GLU A 67 8.51 -3.60 -11.01
CA GLU A 67 8.96 -2.87 -9.83
C GLU A 67 10.43 -2.50 -9.99
N LEU A 68 10.75 -1.21 -9.85
CA LEU A 68 12.12 -0.72 -9.91
C LEU A 68 12.75 -0.76 -8.51
N THR A 69 13.94 -1.31 -8.41
CA THR A 69 14.66 -1.38 -7.15
C THR A 69 15.18 0.00 -6.75
N ASP A 70 14.86 0.44 -5.55
CA ASP A 70 15.43 1.64 -4.94
C ASP A 70 16.80 1.29 -4.30
N ASN A 71 17.86 1.37 -5.08
CA ASN A 71 19.22 1.06 -4.64
C ASN A 71 19.97 2.26 -4.04
N ARG A 72 19.27 3.36 -3.76
CA ARG A 72 19.84 4.59 -3.16
C ARG A 72 19.02 5.09 -1.97
N ASP A 73 18.14 4.26 -1.43
CA ASP A 73 17.36 4.51 -0.22
C ASP A 73 16.59 5.85 -0.27
N LEU A 74 15.98 6.16 -1.43
CA LEU A 74 15.11 7.32 -1.59
C LEU A 74 13.79 7.14 -0.84
N GLN A 75 13.22 5.94 -0.93
CA GLN A 75 11.94 5.63 -0.32
C GLN A 75 12.14 5.13 1.12
N PRO A 76 11.56 5.80 2.12
CA PRO A 76 11.59 5.27 3.48
C PRO A 76 10.77 3.97 3.57
N ALA A 77 11.10 3.15 4.56
CA ALA A 77 10.27 1.97 4.86
C ALA A 77 8.88 2.43 5.31
N GLU A 78 7.86 2.14 4.51
CA GLU A 78 6.47 2.44 4.84
C GLU A 78 5.78 1.17 5.34
N ASN A 79 5.29 1.21 6.58
CA ASN A 79 4.58 0.10 7.20
C ASN A 79 3.15 0.50 7.55
N VAL A 80 2.23 -0.45 7.51
CA VAL A 80 0.90 -0.29 8.07
C VAL A 80 1.01 -0.37 9.59
N ILE A 81 0.70 0.73 10.27
CA ILE A 81 0.75 0.82 11.73
C ILE A 81 -0.61 1.21 12.30
N PRO A 82 -1.04 0.64 13.45
CA PRO A 82 -2.24 1.08 14.14
C PRO A 82 -1.98 2.43 14.85
N VAL A 83 -2.82 3.42 14.57
CA VAL A 83 -2.77 4.73 15.24
C VAL A 83 -4.00 4.90 16.12
N LEU A 84 -3.81 5.16 17.41
CA LEU A 84 -4.87 5.26 18.40
C LEU A 84 -4.89 6.63 19.07
N ARG A 85 -6.10 7.09 19.41
CA ARG A 85 -6.25 8.23 20.31
C ARG A 85 -5.78 7.80 21.72
N ARG A 86 -5.09 8.69 22.44
CA ARG A 86 -4.62 8.42 23.80
C ARG A 86 -5.75 7.95 24.74
N ALA A 87 -6.91 8.58 24.66
CA ALA A 87 -8.09 8.19 25.44
C ALA A 87 -8.53 6.75 25.18
N THR A 88 -8.48 6.29 23.92
CA THR A 88 -8.78 4.90 23.52
C THR A 88 -7.73 3.96 24.11
N ALA A 89 -6.46 4.29 23.98
CA ALA A 89 -5.37 3.51 24.53
C ALA A 89 -5.49 3.35 26.07
N THR A 90 -5.77 4.44 26.76
CA THR A 90 -5.99 4.41 28.23
C THR A 90 -7.21 3.57 28.62
N ARG A 91 -8.32 3.70 27.87
CA ARG A 91 -9.58 3.00 28.16
C ARG A 91 -9.44 1.48 28.04
N TYR A 92 -8.79 1.01 27.02
CA TYR A 92 -8.72 -0.43 26.68
C TYR A 92 -7.42 -1.09 27.12
N GLY A 93 -6.39 -0.32 27.43
CA GLY A 93 -5.14 -0.79 28.03
C GLY A 93 -4.40 -1.87 27.24
N ALA A 94 -3.66 -2.70 27.96
CA ALA A 94 -2.75 -3.70 27.39
C ALA A 94 -3.44 -4.75 26.50
N GLY A 95 -4.70 -5.08 26.78
CA GLY A 95 -5.44 -6.07 25.97
C GLY A 95 -5.64 -5.60 24.53
N LEU A 96 -5.91 -4.30 24.30
CA LEU A 96 -6.01 -3.74 22.96
C LEU A 96 -4.67 -3.77 22.23
N PHE A 97 -3.58 -3.39 22.91
CA PHE A 97 -2.25 -3.42 22.32
C PHE A 97 -1.85 -4.83 21.90
N ALA A 98 -2.03 -5.82 22.80
CA ALA A 98 -1.74 -7.21 22.49
C ALA A 98 -2.52 -7.74 21.27
N ALA A 99 -3.78 -7.35 21.13
CA ALA A 99 -4.60 -7.73 19.97
C ALA A 99 -4.09 -7.09 18.66
N LEU A 100 -3.75 -5.79 18.69
CA LEU A 100 -3.22 -5.08 17.53
C LEU A 100 -1.84 -5.61 17.12
N ASP A 101 -0.96 -5.85 18.09
CA ASP A 101 0.37 -6.41 17.84
C ASP A 101 0.29 -7.82 17.25
N ALA A 102 -0.65 -8.66 17.74
CA ALA A 102 -0.87 -9.99 17.20
C ALA A 102 -1.32 -9.97 15.73
N VAL A 103 -2.11 -8.99 15.31
CA VAL A 103 -2.48 -8.76 13.91
C VAL A 103 -1.27 -8.27 13.13
N SER A 104 -0.59 -7.23 13.61
CA SER A 104 0.56 -6.61 12.94
C SER A 104 1.69 -7.62 12.70
N ALA A 105 1.95 -8.51 13.65
CA ALA A 105 2.97 -9.54 13.52
C ALA A 105 2.71 -10.56 12.38
N ARG A 106 1.48 -10.65 11.88
CA ARG A 106 1.09 -11.55 10.79
C ARG A 106 0.90 -10.84 9.45
N LEU A 107 0.84 -9.51 9.44
CA LEU A 107 0.70 -8.71 8.23
C LEU A 107 2.06 -8.52 7.56
N SER A 108 2.42 -9.44 6.67
CA SER A 108 3.54 -9.26 5.76
C SER A 108 3.07 -8.58 4.45
N THR A 109 4.01 -8.05 3.66
CA THR A 109 3.72 -7.56 2.30
C THR A 109 2.98 -8.60 1.47
N ALA A 110 3.39 -9.87 1.54
CA ALA A 110 2.72 -10.95 0.81
C ALA A 110 1.28 -11.19 1.29
N ALA A 111 1.03 -11.14 2.61
CA ALA A 111 -0.31 -11.27 3.16
C ALA A 111 -1.21 -10.09 2.71
N LEU A 112 -0.72 -8.87 2.79
CA LEU A 112 -1.47 -7.69 2.33
C LEU A 112 -1.75 -7.74 0.82
N THR A 113 -0.77 -8.12 0.00
CA THR A 113 -0.98 -8.31 -1.45
C THR A 113 -2.08 -9.32 -1.73
N ALA A 114 -2.10 -10.46 -1.01
CA ALA A 114 -3.12 -11.48 -1.18
C ALA A 114 -4.52 -11.00 -0.74
N LEU A 115 -4.61 -10.24 0.35
CA LEU A 115 -5.87 -9.63 0.82
C LEU A 115 -6.37 -8.58 -0.18
N ASN A 116 -5.48 -7.71 -0.66
CA ASN A 116 -5.80 -6.69 -1.65
C ASN A 116 -6.28 -7.31 -2.97
N ALA A 117 -5.69 -8.43 -3.40
CA ALA A 117 -6.13 -9.15 -4.59
C ALA A 117 -7.58 -9.63 -4.47
N GLN A 118 -7.99 -10.14 -3.31
CA GLN A 118 -9.36 -10.58 -3.09
C GLN A 118 -10.37 -9.43 -3.21
N VAL A 119 -9.98 -8.24 -2.75
CA VAL A 119 -10.84 -7.05 -2.83
C VAL A 119 -10.79 -6.43 -4.23
N GLN A 120 -9.59 -6.13 -4.74
CA GLN A 120 -9.41 -5.30 -5.93
C GLN A 120 -9.63 -6.08 -7.24
N MET A 121 -9.24 -7.36 -7.28
CA MET A 121 -9.34 -8.18 -8.49
C MET A 121 -10.60 -9.07 -8.47
N ASN A 122 -11.01 -9.56 -7.31
CA ASN A 122 -12.13 -10.49 -7.20
C ASN A 122 -13.42 -9.82 -6.69
N GLY A 123 -13.40 -8.52 -6.42
CA GLY A 123 -14.56 -7.74 -6.00
C GLY A 123 -15.17 -8.16 -4.66
N ARG A 124 -14.41 -8.86 -3.81
CA ARG A 124 -14.91 -9.30 -2.51
C ARG A 124 -15.04 -8.15 -1.52
N ASP A 125 -15.99 -8.26 -0.63
CA ASP A 125 -16.18 -7.28 0.45
C ASP A 125 -14.96 -7.24 1.39
N PRO A 126 -14.36 -6.06 1.68
CA PRO A 126 -13.17 -5.94 2.51
C PRO A 126 -13.35 -6.49 3.94
N HIS A 127 -14.54 -6.30 4.54
CA HIS A 127 -14.83 -6.81 5.88
C HIS A 127 -14.90 -8.34 5.89
N ALA A 128 -15.51 -8.92 4.87
CA ALA A 128 -15.56 -10.38 4.74
C ALA A 128 -14.17 -10.98 4.54
N VAL A 129 -13.32 -10.34 3.72
CA VAL A 129 -11.94 -10.75 3.49
C VAL A 129 -11.12 -10.66 4.78
N ALA A 130 -11.16 -9.52 5.46
CA ALA A 130 -10.43 -9.32 6.71
C ALA A 130 -10.91 -10.29 7.82
N GLY A 131 -12.23 -10.47 7.95
CA GLY A 131 -12.81 -11.38 8.93
C GLY A 131 -12.42 -12.84 8.69
N SER A 132 -12.39 -13.29 7.43
CA SER A 132 -11.91 -14.63 7.09
C SER A 132 -10.43 -14.79 7.45
N TRP A 133 -9.61 -13.85 7.01
CA TRP A 133 -8.17 -13.89 7.30
C TRP A 133 -7.88 -13.91 8.80
N LEU A 134 -8.57 -13.09 9.62
CA LEU A 134 -8.40 -13.10 11.07
C LEU A 134 -8.74 -14.47 11.69
N ARG A 135 -9.81 -15.14 11.21
CA ARG A 135 -10.15 -16.49 11.67
C ARG A 135 -9.08 -17.51 11.28
N ASP A 136 -8.60 -17.45 10.04
CA ASP A 136 -7.57 -18.35 9.52
C ASP A 136 -6.23 -18.19 10.28
N GLN A 137 -5.95 -16.97 10.78
CA GLN A 137 -4.80 -16.68 11.64
C GLN A 137 -5.03 -17.03 13.13
N GLY A 138 -6.21 -17.52 13.51
CA GLY A 138 -6.57 -17.79 14.90
C GLY A 138 -6.76 -16.52 15.76
N LEU A 139 -6.99 -15.37 15.10
CA LEU A 139 -7.16 -14.07 15.76
C LEU A 139 -8.62 -13.64 15.82
N GLY A 140 -9.52 -14.27 15.07
CA GLY A 140 -10.95 -14.04 15.13
C GLY A 140 -11.55 -14.70 16.37
N ARG A 141 -12.51 -14.03 17.03
CA ARG A 141 -13.40 -14.75 17.98
C ARG A 141 -14.16 -15.78 17.17
N GLY A 142 -13.95 -17.06 17.49
CA GLY A 142 -14.88 -18.09 17.02
C GLY A 142 -16.29 -17.69 17.50
N THR A 143 -17.22 -17.55 16.60
CA THR A 143 -18.65 -17.52 16.96
C THR A 143 -18.95 -18.91 17.49
N SER A 144 -18.98 -19.03 18.81
CA SER A 144 -19.60 -20.16 19.50
C SER A 144 -21.08 -20.10 19.31
#